data_4fe047e6fba8c107e89055b6de9e82fd
#
_entry.id   4fe047e6fba8c107e89055b6de9e82fd
#
_cell.length_a   1.000
_cell.length_b   1.000
_cell.length_c   1.000
_cell.angle_alpha   90.00
_cell.angle_beta   90.00
_cell.angle_gamma   90.00
#
_symmetry.space_group_name_H-M   'P 1'
#
loop_
_entity.id
_entity.type
_entity.pdbx_description
1 polymer ?
#
loop_
_entity_poly.entity_id
_entity_poly.type
_entity_poly.pdbx_seq_one_letter_code
_entity_poly.pdbx_strand_id
1 'polypeptide(L)'
;MSIFYHETSQEFHLKNESVSYIMKVLKNGQIGQLYYGSAIPDKEDFGYYIETMHRPMSSYLFEGNLTYSLEHLKQEYPSYGTTDYREPAFEILQENGSRISDFVYESHKIYDGKPELQGLPAVYVEEKEEAQTLEIILRDSLTGAKMTLYYTIMRDFPVITRSMNLENDGDQSFDLTRAMSACLDLPDKDYEWIQLSGAWAREREIKTRKLEQGIQSVGSLRGNSSHNHNPFIALKRQSADEFQGDVIGMSLVYSGNFLMQAEVDTYDVTRILMGIHPMGFQWHLEPGESFQTPEAIITFSEDGLNGMSQTFHKLFRTRLARGYWRDKERPILINNWEATYFDFNEDTIVEIAKSAKKAGIEMFVLDDGWFGTRNDDKQGLGDWFANLNKLEHGISGLSKRIEEECGMKFGLWFEPEMVNENSDLFRKHPDYRIETPGRKCSHGRNEFVLDFSRKEVVDCIYDQMEKLLADSKVSYI
;
A
#
# COMPACT_ATOMS: atom_id res chain seq x y z
N MET A 1 -14.41 -21.96 -0.26
CA MET A 1 -13.29 -21.32 0.44
C MET A 1 -13.15 -22.01 1.79
N SER A 2 -11.92 -22.36 2.16
CA SER A 2 -11.61 -22.96 3.47
C SER A 2 -10.14 -22.77 3.80
N ILE A 3 -9.86 -22.64 5.10
CA ILE A 3 -8.51 -22.70 5.65
C ILE A 3 -8.44 -23.99 6.48
N PHE A 4 -7.55 -24.89 6.08
CA PHE A 4 -7.29 -26.14 6.79
C PHE A 4 -6.00 -26.01 7.59
N TYR A 5 -5.98 -26.61 8.78
CA TYR A 5 -4.78 -26.84 9.56
C TYR A 5 -4.61 -28.33 9.83
N HIS A 6 -3.50 -28.88 9.41
CA HIS A 6 -3.15 -30.30 9.61
C HIS A 6 -2.18 -30.40 10.80
N GLU A 7 -2.69 -30.79 11.95
CA GLU A 7 -1.93 -30.78 13.21
C GLU A 7 -0.68 -31.68 13.16
N THR A 8 -0.79 -32.85 12.52
CA THR A 8 0.32 -33.81 12.44
C THR A 8 1.48 -33.29 11.60
N SER A 9 1.19 -32.69 10.46
CA SER A 9 2.20 -32.13 9.54
C SER A 9 2.53 -30.69 9.86
N GLN A 10 1.75 -30.01 10.70
CA GLN A 10 1.83 -28.59 11.03
C GLN A 10 1.74 -27.70 9.77
N GLU A 11 0.79 -28.01 8.90
CA GLU A 11 0.58 -27.33 7.62
C GLU A 11 -0.72 -26.55 7.61
N PHE A 12 -0.68 -25.38 6.97
CA PHE A 12 -1.84 -24.54 6.68
C PHE A 12 -2.10 -24.58 5.18
N HIS A 13 -3.34 -24.85 4.79
CA HIS A 13 -3.77 -24.78 3.41
C HIS A 13 -4.96 -23.85 3.28
N LEU A 14 -4.72 -22.65 2.74
CA LEU A 14 -5.75 -21.69 2.38
C LEU A 14 -6.18 -21.96 0.95
N LYS A 15 -7.46 -22.19 0.70
CA LYS A 15 -7.95 -22.43 -0.65
C LYS A 15 -9.35 -21.91 -0.89
N ASN A 16 -9.61 -21.51 -2.12
CA ASN A 16 -10.94 -21.37 -2.70
C ASN A 16 -11.05 -22.19 -3.99
N GLU A 17 -11.98 -21.86 -4.87
CA GLU A 17 -12.15 -22.60 -6.13
C GLU A 17 -11.02 -22.34 -7.13
N SER A 18 -10.30 -21.22 -7.01
CA SER A 18 -9.33 -20.77 -8.00
C SER A 18 -7.88 -20.86 -7.52
N VAL A 19 -7.61 -20.69 -6.22
CA VAL A 19 -6.24 -20.62 -5.69
C VAL A 19 -6.03 -21.51 -4.48
N SER A 20 -4.79 -21.96 -4.30
CA SER A 20 -4.25 -22.59 -3.10
C SER A 20 -2.99 -21.88 -2.64
N TYR A 21 -2.88 -21.67 -1.32
CA TYR A 21 -1.70 -21.16 -0.63
C TYR A 21 -1.36 -22.08 0.53
N ILE A 22 -0.16 -22.66 0.51
CA ILE A 22 0.22 -23.69 1.49
C ILE A 22 1.51 -23.29 2.20
N MET A 23 1.49 -23.36 3.51
CA MET A 23 2.65 -23.10 4.38
C MET A 23 2.74 -24.13 5.48
N LYS A 24 3.91 -24.20 6.10
CA LYS A 24 4.25 -25.18 7.12
C LYS A 24 5.08 -24.55 8.22
N VAL A 25 4.84 -24.95 9.45
CA VAL A 25 5.80 -24.74 10.54
C VAL A 25 7.02 -25.63 10.27
N LEU A 26 8.15 -25.00 10.00
CA LEU A 26 9.41 -25.68 9.71
C LEU A 26 10.01 -26.30 10.99
N LYS A 27 10.96 -27.21 10.82
CA LYS A 27 11.63 -27.91 11.92
C LYS A 27 12.31 -27.00 12.94
N ASN A 28 12.71 -25.80 12.52
CA ASN A 28 13.28 -24.75 13.38
C ASN A 28 12.24 -23.80 13.98
N GLY A 29 10.95 -24.04 13.75
CA GLY A 29 9.84 -23.23 14.26
C GLY A 29 9.45 -22.03 13.39
N GLN A 30 10.22 -21.67 12.38
CA GLN A 30 9.86 -20.62 11.43
C GLN A 30 8.81 -21.12 10.42
N ILE A 31 8.17 -20.21 9.68
CA ILE A 31 7.15 -20.58 8.69
C ILE A 31 7.75 -20.67 7.30
N GLY A 32 7.64 -21.86 6.71
CA GLY A 32 8.03 -22.12 5.32
C GLY A 32 6.87 -22.00 4.36
N GLN A 33 7.15 -21.50 3.17
CA GLN A 33 6.21 -21.42 2.06
C GLN A 33 6.35 -22.70 1.21
N LEU A 34 5.25 -23.40 0.98
CA LEU A 34 5.27 -24.64 0.20
C LEU A 34 4.75 -24.44 -1.22
N TYR A 35 3.58 -23.82 -1.37
CA TYR A 35 2.91 -23.68 -2.66
C TYR A 35 2.08 -22.40 -2.73
N TYR A 36 2.07 -21.74 -3.87
CA TYR A 36 1.08 -20.75 -4.27
C TYR A 36 0.78 -20.87 -5.77
N GLY A 37 -0.48 -20.97 -6.12
CA GLY A 37 -0.91 -21.12 -7.51
C GLY A 37 -2.36 -21.59 -7.63
N SER A 38 -2.69 -22.27 -8.74
CA SER A 38 -3.99 -22.86 -8.99
C SER A 38 -4.47 -23.71 -7.84
N ALA A 39 -5.78 -23.78 -7.66
CA ALA A 39 -6.40 -24.57 -6.60
C ALA A 39 -6.06 -26.06 -6.74
N ILE A 40 -5.54 -26.65 -5.68
CA ILE A 40 -5.26 -28.08 -5.61
C ILE A 40 -6.10 -28.75 -4.51
N PRO A 41 -6.36 -30.09 -4.61
CA PRO A 41 -7.03 -30.83 -3.55
C PRO A 41 -6.26 -30.72 -2.22
N ASP A 42 -7.01 -30.63 -1.11
CA ASP A 42 -6.44 -30.69 0.21
C ASP A 42 -5.91 -32.10 0.55
N LYS A 43 -4.81 -32.16 1.32
CA LYS A 43 -4.14 -33.37 1.76
C LYS A 43 -3.55 -33.16 3.16
N GLU A 44 -3.37 -34.26 3.89
CA GLU A 44 -2.78 -34.28 5.23
C GLU A 44 -1.30 -33.84 5.28
N ASP A 45 -0.56 -33.97 4.16
CA ASP A 45 0.89 -33.65 4.11
C ASP A 45 1.30 -33.19 2.71
N PHE A 46 1.90 -32.03 2.65
CA PHE A 46 2.50 -31.40 1.48
C PHE A 46 4.04 -31.28 1.61
N GLY A 47 4.63 -31.99 2.58
CA GLY A 47 6.06 -31.92 2.88
C GLY A 47 6.98 -32.27 1.69
N TYR A 48 6.47 -32.92 0.63
CA TYR A 48 7.21 -33.16 -0.59
C TYR A 48 7.55 -31.91 -1.41
N TYR A 49 7.01 -30.74 -1.05
CA TYR A 49 7.42 -29.44 -1.63
C TYR A 49 8.66 -28.86 -0.91
N ILE A 50 9.11 -29.48 0.21
CA ILE A 50 10.31 -29.03 0.91
C ILE A 50 11.53 -29.68 0.28
N GLU A 51 12.42 -28.85 -0.23
CA GLU A 51 13.71 -29.32 -0.73
C GLU A 51 14.70 -29.45 0.44
N THR A 52 15.21 -30.66 0.67
CA THR A 52 16.27 -30.92 1.63
C THR A 52 17.37 -31.70 0.96
N MET A 53 18.53 -31.06 0.74
CA MET A 53 19.68 -31.70 0.15
C MET A 53 20.98 -31.11 0.69
N HIS A 54 22.02 -31.90 0.70
CA HIS A 54 23.36 -31.41 1.01
C HIS A 54 23.88 -30.60 -0.18
N ARG A 55 24.21 -29.33 0.08
CA ARG A 55 24.89 -28.45 -0.88
C ARG A 55 26.24 -28.06 -0.32
N PRO A 56 27.33 -28.29 -1.05
CA PRO A 56 28.68 -27.92 -0.61
C PRO A 56 28.76 -26.43 -0.29
N MET A 57 29.43 -26.09 0.80
CA MET A 57 29.64 -24.70 1.26
C MET A 57 28.42 -23.97 1.80
N SER A 58 27.25 -24.61 1.88
CA SER A 58 26.09 -24.02 2.58
C SER A 58 26.26 -24.12 4.10
N SER A 59 25.75 -23.13 4.80
CA SER A 59 25.56 -23.19 6.24
C SER A 59 24.33 -24.07 6.60
N TYR A 60 24.28 -24.62 7.81
CA TYR A 60 23.19 -25.46 8.28
C TYR A 60 22.82 -25.15 9.74
N LEU A 61 21.56 -25.40 10.08
CA LEU A 61 20.98 -25.02 11.37
C LEU A 61 21.23 -26.02 12.50
N PHE A 62 21.24 -27.32 12.15
CA PHE A 62 21.28 -28.37 13.15
C PHE A 62 22.60 -29.12 13.08
N GLU A 63 23.28 -29.28 14.24
CA GLU A 63 24.53 -30.04 14.32
C GLU A 63 24.34 -31.44 13.71
N GLY A 64 25.26 -31.81 12.82
CA GLY A 64 25.25 -33.11 12.13
C GLY A 64 24.20 -33.25 11.02
N ASN A 65 23.37 -32.24 10.76
CA ASN A 65 22.40 -32.26 9.66
C ASN A 65 22.83 -31.30 8.54
N LEU A 66 23.56 -31.80 7.57
CA LEU A 66 24.08 -31.02 6.44
C LEU A 66 23.07 -30.79 5.32
N THR A 67 21.81 -31.22 5.50
CA THR A 67 20.77 -31.10 4.46
C THR A 67 19.73 -30.04 4.78
N TYR A 68 19.76 -29.44 5.98
CA TYR A 68 18.77 -28.48 6.41
C TYR A 68 19.40 -27.08 6.57
N SER A 69 19.12 -26.22 5.62
CA SER A 69 19.55 -24.82 5.61
C SER A 69 18.41 -23.92 5.15
N LEU A 70 18.22 -22.79 5.80
CA LEU A 70 17.22 -21.81 5.38
C LEU A 70 17.58 -21.15 4.02
N GLU A 71 18.85 -21.19 3.65
CA GLU A 71 19.30 -20.74 2.33
C GLU A 71 18.67 -21.53 1.15
N HIS A 72 18.24 -22.76 1.40
CA HIS A 72 17.58 -23.60 0.39
C HIS A 72 16.07 -23.61 0.49
N LEU A 73 15.53 -23.22 1.65
CA LEU A 73 14.12 -23.31 1.92
C LEU A 73 13.39 -22.03 1.47
N LYS A 74 12.22 -22.20 0.94
CA LYS A 74 11.28 -21.11 0.75
C LYS A 74 10.68 -20.72 2.10
N GLN A 75 10.66 -19.45 2.41
CA GLN A 75 10.18 -18.92 3.69
C GLN A 75 9.02 -17.98 3.49
N GLU A 76 8.19 -17.86 4.51
CA GLU A 76 6.97 -17.07 4.48
C GLU A 76 7.20 -15.62 4.91
N TYR A 77 8.01 -15.40 5.95
CA TYR A 77 8.31 -14.06 6.45
C TYR A 77 9.69 -14.06 7.15
N PRO A 78 10.77 -14.14 6.36
CA PRO A 78 12.12 -14.37 6.85
C PRO A 78 12.73 -13.17 7.57
N SER A 79 13.51 -13.44 8.61
CA SER A 79 14.53 -12.54 9.14
C SER A 79 15.87 -12.74 8.43
N TYR A 80 16.81 -11.83 8.62
CA TYR A 80 18.18 -11.97 8.16
C TYR A 80 19.01 -12.82 9.13
N GLY A 81 19.91 -13.61 8.56
CA GLY A 81 20.85 -14.44 9.34
C GLY A 81 20.33 -15.86 9.62
N THR A 82 20.99 -16.57 10.51
CA THR A 82 20.62 -17.95 10.88
C THR A 82 20.45 -18.86 9.66
N THR A 83 21.45 -18.81 8.75
CA THR A 83 21.53 -19.53 7.46
C THR A 83 20.70 -18.96 6.31
N ASP A 84 19.92 -17.90 6.47
CA ASP A 84 19.32 -17.16 5.35
C ASP A 84 19.98 -15.78 5.21
N TYR A 85 20.61 -15.53 4.07
CA TYR A 85 21.35 -14.30 3.79
C TYR A 85 20.71 -13.51 2.62
N ARG A 86 19.52 -13.94 2.19
CA ARG A 86 18.67 -13.19 1.24
C ARG A 86 18.03 -12.00 1.96
N GLU A 87 17.48 -11.08 1.20
CA GLU A 87 16.77 -9.91 1.72
C GLU A 87 15.62 -10.33 2.69
N PRO A 88 15.62 -9.80 3.92
CA PRO A 88 14.61 -10.15 4.91
C PRO A 88 13.29 -9.41 4.68
N ALA A 89 12.19 -9.99 5.20
CA ALA A 89 10.89 -9.34 5.22
C ALA A 89 10.79 -8.23 6.28
N PHE A 90 11.53 -8.35 7.37
CA PHE A 90 11.60 -7.37 8.44
C PHE A 90 12.99 -7.30 9.06
N GLU A 91 13.26 -6.21 9.77
CA GLU A 91 14.51 -6.04 10.51
C GLU A 91 14.24 -5.25 11.80
N ILE A 92 14.69 -5.78 12.92
CA ILE A 92 14.67 -5.15 14.23
C ILE A 92 16.10 -4.79 14.63
N LEU A 93 16.34 -3.53 14.98
CA LEU A 93 17.59 -3.05 15.57
C LEU A 93 17.41 -3.00 17.11
N GLN A 94 18.08 -3.88 17.82
CA GLN A 94 18.09 -3.95 19.28
C GLN A 94 19.05 -2.91 19.86
N GLU A 95 18.87 -2.53 21.13
CA GLU A 95 19.73 -1.53 21.82
C GLU A 95 21.22 -1.86 21.78
N ASN A 96 21.58 -3.14 21.81
CA ASN A 96 22.96 -3.63 21.72
C ASN A 96 23.55 -3.57 20.29
N GLY A 97 22.78 -3.08 19.29
CA GLY A 97 23.15 -3.00 17.88
C GLY A 97 22.92 -4.30 17.09
N SER A 98 22.43 -5.36 17.70
CA SER A 98 22.09 -6.62 17.02
C SER A 98 20.88 -6.42 16.09
N ARG A 99 20.93 -7.08 14.92
CA ARG A 99 19.82 -7.16 13.95
C ARG A 99 19.34 -8.60 13.75
N ILE A 100 19.82 -9.53 14.56
CA ILE A 100 19.44 -10.94 14.46
C ILE A 100 18.22 -11.17 15.32
N SER A 101 17.19 -11.75 14.71
CA SER A 101 15.92 -12.11 15.33
C SER A 101 15.59 -13.56 15.03
N ASP A 102 14.90 -14.23 15.95
CA ASP A 102 14.47 -15.63 15.79
C ASP A 102 13.00 -15.78 16.20
N PHE A 103 12.10 -15.41 15.27
CA PHE A 103 10.67 -15.54 15.47
C PHE A 103 10.21 -16.95 15.12
N VAL A 104 9.77 -17.68 16.13
CA VAL A 104 9.25 -19.04 16.01
C VAL A 104 7.74 -19.07 16.21
N TYR A 105 7.08 -20.05 15.60
CA TYR A 105 5.64 -20.28 15.73
C TYR A 105 5.26 -20.52 17.19
N GLU A 106 4.25 -19.77 17.66
CA GLU A 106 3.65 -19.89 18.97
C GLU A 106 2.24 -20.48 18.89
N SER A 107 1.40 -19.90 18.04
CA SER A 107 0.00 -20.31 17.90
C SER A 107 -0.62 -19.73 16.61
N HIS A 108 -1.88 -20.10 16.36
CA HIS A 108 -2.65 -19.53 15.26
C HIS A 108 -4.13 -19.40 15.62
N LYS A 109 -4.86 -18.60 14.82
CA LYS A 109 -6.32 -18.52 14.85
C LYS A 109 -6.86 -18.54 13.43
N ILE A 110 -8.00 -19.22 13.24
CA ILE A 110 -8.75 -19.23 11.99
C ILE A 110 -10.18 -18.78 12.29
N TYR A 111 -10.68 -17.81 11.52
CA TYR A 111 -12.03 -17.29 11.69
C TYR A 111 -12.62 -16.74 10.39
N ASP A 112 -13.95 -16.65 10.32
CA ASP A 112 -14.64 -16.04 9.21
C ASP A 112 -14.59 -14.52 9.28
N GLY A 113 -14.45 -13.87 8.12
CA GLY A 113 -14.32 -12.44 7.96
C GLY A 113 -12.88 -11.97 7.84
N LYS A 114 -12.72 -10.64 7.81
CA LYS A 114 -11.44 -9.96 7.64
C LYS A 114 -11.28 -8.86 8.69
N PRO A 115 -10.13 -8.79 9.39
CA PRO A 115 -9.89 -7.72 10.36
C PRO A 115 -9.70 -6.37 9.66
N GLU A 116 -10.11 -5.31 10.34
CA GLU A 116 -9.79 -3.94 9.93
C GLU A 116 -8.35 -3.60 10.34
N LEU A 117 -7.66 -2.87 9.46
CA LEU A 117 -6.36 -2.29 9.77
C LEU A 117 -6.55 -0.87 10.31
N GLN A 118 -6.21 -0.66 11.57
CA GLN A 118 -6.41 0.63 12.24
C GLN A 118 -5.62 1.75 11.56
N GLY A 119 -6.33 2.78 11.09
CA GLY A 119 -5.73 3.95 10.45
C GLY A 119 -5.14 3.74 9.05
N LEU A 120 -5.32 2.56 8.45
CA LEU A 120 -4.80 2.22 7.13
C LEU A 120 -5.92 1.81 6.18
N PRO A 121 -5.83 2.16 4.89
CA PRO A 121 -6.76 1.63 3.90
C PRO A 121 -6.54 0.12 3.73
N ALA A 122 -7.64 -0.61 3.57
CA ALA A 122 -7.62 -2.05 3.35
C ALA A 122 -8.84 -2.52 2.58
N VAL A 123 -8.73 -3.66 1.92
CA VAL A 123 -9.86 -4.42 1.41
C VAL A 123 -10.78 -4.78 2.57
N TYR A 124 -12.09 -4.75 2.36
CA TYR A 124 -13.10 -5.07 3.37
C TYR A 124 -14.07 -6.14 2.84
N VAL A 125 -14.83 -6.73 3.75
CA VAL A 125 -15.94 -7.62 3.45
C VAL A 125 -17.25 -6.99 3.94
N GLU A 126 -18.35 -7.23 3.25
CA GLU A 126 -19.68 -6.80 3.69
C GLU A 126 -20.31 -7.86 4.60
N GLU A 127 -20.07 -9.13 4.29
CA GLU A 127 -20.51 -10.26 5.10
C GLU A 127 -19.29 -11.11 5.51
N LYS A 128 -19.31 -11.66 6.73
CA LYS A 128 -18.18 -12.45 7.25
C LYS A 128 -17.84 -13.67 6.39
N GLU A 129 -18.83 -14.25 5.77
CA GLU A 129 -18.70 -15.45 4.93
C GLU A 129 -18.01 -15.19 3.59
N GLU A 130 -17.74 -13.92 3.25
CA GLU A 130 -16.99 -13.57 2.04
C GLU A 130 -15.48 -13.83 2.15
N ALA A 131 -14.97 -14.00 3.36
CA ALA A 131 -13.55 -14.27 3.60
C ALA A 131 -13.32 -15.17 4.81
N GLN A 132 -12.17 -15.83 4.83
CA GLN A 132 -11.58 -16.42 6.05
C GLN A 132 -10.19 -15.87 6.29
N THR A 133 -9.87 -15.65 7.55
CA THR A 133 -8.56 -15.15 7.97
C THR A 133 -7.83 -16.17 8.84
N LEU A 134 -6.56 -16.37 8.53
CA LEU A 134 -5.58 -17.04 9.36
C LEU A 134 -4.68 -15.96 9.98
N GLU A 135 -4.58 -15.98 11.31
CA GLU A 135 -3.54 -15.28 12.08
C GLU A 135 -2.49 -16.30 12.51
N ILE A 136 -1.25 -16.08 12.15
CA ILE A 136 -0.11 -16.86 12.68
C ILE A 136 0.64 -15.98 13.66
N ILE A 137 0.79 -16.45 14.88
CA ILE A 137 1.48 -15.74 15.95
C ILE A 137 2.87 -16.35 16.10
N LEU A 138 3.87 -15.49 15.94
CA LEU A 138 5.29 -15.81 16.11
C LEU A 138 5.85 -15.03 17.31
N ARG A 139 6.84 -15.59 18.00
CA ARG A 139 7.50 -14.94 19.12
C ARG A 139 9.01 -15.08 19.04
N ASP A 140 9.72 -14.01 19.32
CA ASP A 140 11.15 -14.01 19.61
C ASP A 140 11.34 -14.03 21.13
N SER A 141 11.87 -15.14 21.64
CA SER A 141 12.00 -15.35 23.09
C SER A 141 13.06 -14.48 23.76
N LEU A 142 14.02 -13.95 22.99
CA LEU A 142 15.08 -13.09 23.52
C LEU A 142 14.59 -11.66 23.73
N THR A 143 13.91 -11.10 22.75
CA THR A 143 13.40 -9.73 22.77
C THR A 143 12.01 -9.61 23.40
N GLY A 144 11.29 -10.74 23.52
CA GLY A 144 9.88 -10.76 23.91
C GLY A 144 8.92 -10.26 22.83
N ALA A 145 9.44 -9.83 21.68
CA ALA A 145 8.62 -9.32 20.60
C ALA A 145 7.67 -10.39 20.04
N LYS A 146 6.43 -9.97 19.78
CA LYS A 146 5.37 -10.80 19.18
C LYS A 146 5.03 -10.29 17.79
N MET A 147 4.97 -11.19 16.82
CA MET A 147 4.58 -10.88 15.45
C MET A 147 3.32 -11.65 15.08
N THR A 148 2.33 -10.95 14.55
CA THR A 148 1.11 -11.57 14.00
C THR A 148 1.11 -11.38 12.49
N LEU A 149 1.13 -12.49 11.75
CA LEU A 149 0.99 -12.51 10.30
C LEU A 149 -0.47 -12.77 9.93
N TYR A 150 -1.07 -11.89 9.16
CA TYR A 150 -2.45 -11.98 8.69
C TYR A 150 -2.50 -12.47 7.25
N TYR A 151 -3.33 -13.49 7.02
CA TYR A 151 -3.65 -14.05 5.70
C TYR A 151 -5.14 -14.14 5.55
N THR A 152 -5.73 -13.36 4.66
CA THR A 152 -7.16 -13.45 4.38
C THR A 152 -7.37 -13.94 2.97
N ILE A 153 -8.07 -15.09 2.84
CA ILE A 153 -8.51 -15.59 1.53
C ILE A 153 -9.94 -15.16 1.27
N MET A 154 -10.18 -14.65 0.06
CA MET A 154 -11.50 -14.19 -0.37
C MET A 154 -12.28 -15.34 -1.05
N ARG A 155 -13.61 -15.43 -0.82
CA ARG A 155 -14.43 -16.48 -1.40
C ARG A 155 -14.57 -16.37 -2.92
N ASP A 156 -14.92 -15.17 -3.37
CA ASP A 156 -15.35 -14.90 -4.74
C ASP A 156 -14.25 -14.30 -5.63
N PHE A 157 -13.01 -14.25 -5.11
CA PHE A 157 -11.84 -13.71 -5.79
C PHE A 157 -10.64 -14.64 -5.60
N PRO A 158 -9.82 -14.87 -6.63
CA PRO A 158 -8.54 -15.56 -6.50
C PRO A 158 -7.50 -14.67 -5.79
N VAL A 159 -7.83 -14.21 -4.59
CA VAL A 159 -7.08 -13.19 -3.85
C VAL A 159 -6.77 -13.63 -2.44
N ILE A 160 -5.53 -13.38 -2.03
CA ILE A 160 -5.08 -13.41 -0.64
C ILE A 160 -4.58 -12.04 -0.27
N THR A 161 -5.08 -11.47 0.84
CA THR A 161 -4.52 -10.25 1.42
C THR A 161 -3.58 -10.59 2.56
N ARG A 162 -2.53 -9.77 2.71
CA ARG A 162 -1.47 -9.98 3.71
C ARG A 162 -1.12 -8.69 4.41
N SER A 163 -0.85 -8.80 5.70
CA SER A 163 -0.25 -7.74 6.52
C SER A 163 0.46 -8.36 7.73
N MET A 164 1.23 -7.55 8.44
CA MET A 164 1.92 -7.95 9.65
C MET A 164 1.70 -6.91 10.74
N ASN A 165 1.49 -7.36 11.96
CA ASN A 165 1.57 -6.54 13.16
C ASN A 165 2.74 -7.01 14.03
N LEU A 166 3.57 -6.07 14.49
CA LEU A 166 4.68 -6.32 15.43
C LEU A 166 4.37 -5.60 16.74
N GLU A 167 4.34 -6.34 17.84
CA GLU A 167 4.13 -5.86 19.20
C GLU A 167 5.40 -6.03 20.01
N ASN A 168 5.76 -5.02 20.78
CA ASN A 168 6.83 -5.14 21.76
C ASN A 168 6.26 -5.60 23.11
N ASP A 169 6.17 -6.92 23.30
CA ASP A 169 5.74 -7.55 24.58
C ASP A 169 6.92 -7.75 25.55
N GLY A 170 8.13 -7.28 25.19
CA GLY A 170 9.33 -7.34 26.00
C GLY A 170 9.44 -6.23 27.04
N ASP A 171 10.62 -6.11 27.63
CA ASP A 171 10.95 -5.11 28.65
C ASP A 171 11.95 -4.05 28.17
N GLN A 172 12.44 -4.17 26.94
CA GLN A 172 13.38 -3.23 26.30
C GLN A 172 12.81 -2.71 24.99
N SER A 173 13.10 -1.44 24.68
CA SER A 173 12.73 -0.85 23.39
C SER A 173 13.59 -1.39 22.26
N PHE A 174 13.09 -1.29 21.04
CA PHE A 174 13.83 -1.56 19.81
C PHE A 174 13.29 -0.73 18.64
N ASP A 175 14.08 -0.64 17.59
CA ASP A 175 13.67 0.02 16.36
C ASP A 175 13.34 -0.99 15.27
N LEU A 176 12.16 -0.87 14.66
CA LEU A 176 11.82 -1.56 13.43
C LEU A 176 12.38 -0.77 12.24
N THR A 177 13.35 -1.31 11.54
CA THR A 177 14.05 -0.63 10.44
C THR A 177 13.68 -1.15 9.06
N ARG A 178 12.94 -2.27 9.00
CA ARG A 178 12.33 -2.82 7.79
C ARG A 178 11.02 -3.52 8.12
N ALA A 179 9.97 -3.27 7.34
CA ALA A 179 8.64 -3.84 7.53
C ALA A 179 7.95 -4.06 6.18
N MET A 180 8.11 -5.25 5.61
CA MET A 180 7.39 -5.63 4.40
C MET A 180 5.99 -6.12 4.77
N SER A 181 5.00 -5.83 3.93
CA SER A 181 3.63 -6.32 4.11
C SER A 181 3.47 -7.77 3.67
N ALA A 182 4.29 -8.20 2.70
CA ALA A 182 4.28 -9.56 2.19
C ALA A 182 5.66 -9.99 1.71
N CYS A 183 5.94 -11.28 1.88
CA CYS A 183 7.00 -12.02 1.24
C CYS A 183 6.37 -13.21 0.51
N LEU A 184 6.88 -13.55 -0.69
CA LEU A 184 6.47 -14.72 -1.46
C LEU A 184 7.70 -15.33 -2.12
N ASP A 185 8.10 -16.51 -1.67
CA ASP A 185 9.20 -17.25 -2.28
C ASP A 185 8.67 -18.19 -3.39
N LEU A 186 9.06 -17.97 -4.63
CA LEU A 186 8.69 -18.75 -5.79
C LEU A 186 9.77 -19.79 -6.12
N PRO A 187 9.40 -20.96 -6.68
CA PRO A 187 10.34 -22.08 -6.85
C PRO A 187 11.41 -21.86 -7.91
N ASP A 188 11.21 -20.87 -8.79
CA ASP A 188 12.11 -20.62 -9.93
C ASP A 188 12.08 -19.14 -10.34
N LYS A 189 12.92 -18.77 -11.32
CA LYS A 189 13.02 -17.41 -11.88
C LYS A 189 12.34 -17.23 -13.24
N ASP A 190 11.66 -18.25 -13.77
CA ASP A 190 11.10 -18.23 -15.13
C ASP A 190 9.86 -17.34 -15.25
N TYR A 191 10.01 -16.09 -14.79
CA TYR A 191 9.00 -15.05 -14.85
C TYR A 191 9.50 -13.82 -15.61
N GLU A 192 8.56 -13.12 -16.20
CA GLU A 192 8.70 -11.73 -16.61
C GLU A 192 8.07 -10.83 -15.57
N TRP A 193 8.85 -9.89 -15.06
CA TRP A 193 8.40 -8.81 -14.18
C TRP A 193 7.76 -7.72 -15.01
N ILE A 194 6.55 -7.32 -14.65
CA ILE A 194 5.81 -6.19 -15.21
C ILE A 194 5.61 -5.15 -14.12
N GLN A 195 5.86 -3.88 -14.44
CA GLN A 195 5.61 -2.73 -13.58
C GLN A 195 5.01 -1.58 -14.38
N LEU A 196 4.35 -0.66 -13.69
CA LEU A 196 3.80 0.57 -14.26
C LEU A 196 4.67 1.75 -13.84
N SER A 197 5.34 2.36 -14.81
CA SER A 197 6.30 3.44 -14.57
C SER A 197 6.10 4.56 -15.58
N GLY A 198 6.48 5.78 -15.22
CA GLY A 198 6.33 6.91 -16.13
C GLY A 198 6.89 8.20 -15.56
N ALA A 199 6.28 9.29 -15.97
CA ALA A 199 6.57 10.65 -15.52
C ALA A 199 5.31 11.49 -15.69
N TRP A 200 5.36 12.74 -15.25
CA TRP A 200 4.29 13.70 -15.51
C TRP A 200 3.89 13.73 -16.99
N ALA A 201 2.60 13.70 -17.27
CA ALA A 201 1.94 13.62 -18.58
C ALA A 201 2.28 12.36 -19.43
N ARG A 202 2.92 11.35 -18.85
CA ARG A 202 3.12 10.02 -19.45
C ARG A 202 3.26 8.94 -18.38
N GLU A 203 2.25 8.87 -17.53
CA GLU A 203 2.16 7.95 -16.40
C GLU A 203 1.80 6.52 -16.85
N ARG A 204 2.10 5.55 -16.01
CA ARG A 204 1.65 4.15 -16.12
C ARG A 204 2.04 3.43 -17.41
N GLU A 205 3.18 3.76 -17.99
CA GLU A 205 3.71 2.96 -19.09
C GLU A 205 4.09 1.55 -18.58
N ILE A 206 3.67 0.52 -19.30
CA ILE A 206 4.01 -0.86 -19.00
C ILE A 206 5.50 -1.08 -19.30
N LYS A 207 6.24 -1.54 -18.30
CA LYS A 207 7.64 -1.94 -18.42
C LYS A 207 7.77 -3.41 -18.08
N THR A 208 8.38 -4.18 -18.97
CA THR A 208 8.58 -5.63 -18.82
C THR A 208 10.05 -5.97 -18.86
N ARG A 209 10.49 -6.90 -18.00
CA ARG A 209 11.84 -7.46 -17.99
C ARG A 209 11.83 -8.89 -17.47
N LYS A 210 12.77 -9.72 -17.91
CA LYS A 210 13.01 -11.05 -17.33
C LYS A 210 13.66 -10.91 -15.96
N LEU A 211 13.35 -11.84 -15.06
CA LEU A 211 14.08 -11.98 -13.81
C LEU A 211 15.44 -12.62 -14.05
N GLU A 212 16.45 -12.05 -13.43
CA GLU A 212 17.84 -12.54 -13.47
C GLU A 212 18.42 -12.56 -12.05
N GLN A 213 19.48 -13.30 -11.82
CA GLN A 213 20.15 -13.37 -10.52
C GLN A 213 20.49 -11.99 -9.97
N GLY A 214 20.26 -11.80 -8.67
CA GLY A 214 20.37 -10.53 -7.98
C GLY A 214 19.03 -9.86 -7.76
N ILE A 215 19.04 -8.58 -7.45
CA ILE A 215 17.83 -7.81 -7.04
C ILE A 215 17.33 -6.94 -8.19
N GLN A 216 16.07 -7.08 -8.52
CA GLN A 216 15.32 -6.16 -9.36
C GLN A 216 14.21 -5.52 -8.53
N SER A 217 14.04 -4.20 -8.64
CA SER A 217 13.09 -3.49 -7.80
C SER A 217 12.42 -2.32 -8.49
N VAL A 218 11.30 -1.90 -7.90
CA VAL A 218 10.60 -0.65 -8.18
C VAL A 218 10.11 -0.06 -6.85
N GLY A 219 10.16 1.25 -6.70
CA GLY A 219 9.73 1.90 -5.46
C GLY A 219 9.68 3.41 -5.57
N SER A 220 9.24 4.05 -4.51
CA SER A 220 9.24 5.50 -4.37
C SER A 220 9.84 5.93 -3.03
N LEU A 221 10.61 7.02 -3.08
CA LEU A 221 11.17 7.73 -1.93
C LEU A 221 10.72 9.20 -1.90
N ARG A 222 9.59 9.49 -2.55
CA ARG A 222 9.09 10.86 -2.75
C ARG A 222 8.11 11.33 -1.67
N GLY A 223 7.91 10.57 -0.60
CA GLY A 223 6.87 10.80 0.40
C GLY A 223 5.49 10.27 -0.02
N ASN A 224 5.34 9.88 -1.29
CA ASN A 224 4.15 9.25 -1.84
C ASN A 224 4.51 8.18 -2.87
N SER A 225 3.53 7.36 -3.27
CA SER A 225 3.72 6.31 -4.29
C SER A 225 4.01 6.84 -5.69
N SER A 226 3.79 8.12 -5.93
CA SER A 226 4.15 8.95 -7.08
C SER A 226 3.66 8.49 -8.47
N HIS A 227 3.65 9.44 -9.42
CA HIS A 227 3.37 9.19 -10.84
C HIS A 227 4.55 8.48 -11.57
N ASN A 228 5.73 8.41 -10.93
CA ASN A 228 6.89 7.73 -11.52
C ASN A 228 6.74 6.21 -11.48
N HIS A 229 6.19 5.66 -10.37
CA HIS A 229 6.02 4.24 -10.14
C HIS A 229 4.74 3.98 -9.35
N ASN A 230 3.95 3.02 -9.83
CA ASN A 230 2.78 2.56 -9.10
C ASN A 230 3.15 1.45 -8.13
N PRO A 231 2.48 1.33 -6.96
CA PRO A 231 2.68 0.25 -6.00
C PRO A 231 2.02 -1.05 -6.49
N PHE A 232 2.45 -1.50 -7.66
CA PHE A 232 1.93 -2.67 -8.39
C PHE A 232 3.01 -3.34 -9.19
N ILE A 233 3.02 -4.67 -9.17
CA ILE A 233 3.79 -5.53 -10.06
C ILE A 233 2.95 -6.72 -10.54
N ALA A 234 3.32 -7.28 -11.67
CA ALA A 234 2.88 -8.61 -12.08
C ALA A 234 4.08 -9.47 -12.47
N LEU A 235 3.99 -10.75 -12.16
CA LEU A 235 4.93 -11.78 -12.57
C LEU A 235 4.17 -12.73 -13.48
N LYS A 236 4.51 -12.75 -14.76
CA LYS A 236 3.89 -13.69 -15.70
C LYS A 236 4.88 -14.74 -16.16
N ARG A 237 4.42 -15.96 -16.37
CA ARG A 237 5.22 -16.97 -17.07
C ARG A 237 5.56 -16.49 -18.48
N GLN A 238 6.72 -16.87 -19.01
CA GLN A 238 7.15 -16.45 -20.35
C GLN A 238 6.15 -16.85 -21.45
N SER A 239 5.43 -17.97 -21.25
CA SER A 239 4.38 -18.44 -22.16
C SER A 239 3.03 -17.76 -21.97
N ALA A 240 2.86 -16.98 -20.90
CA ALA A 240 1.61 -16.29 -20.64
C ALA A 240 1.46 -15.06 -21.53
N ASP A 241 0.24 -14.82 -21.99
CA ASP A 241 -0.13 -13.64 -22.77
C ASP A 241 -1.30 -12.87 -22.10
N GLU A 242 -2.06 -12.14 -22.90
CA GLU A 242 -3.21 -11.38 -22.40
C GLU A 242 -4.35 -12.27 -21.87
N PHE A 243 -4.56 -13.45 -22.44
CA PHE A 243 -5.75 -14.28 -22.21
C PHE A 243 -5.48 -15.70 -21.71
N GLN A 244 -4.22 -16.10 -21.57
CA GLN A 244 -3.84 -17.43 -21.10
C GLN A 244 -2.51 -17.44 -20.36
N GLY A 245 -2.34 -18.45 -19.51
CA GLY A 245 -1.12 -18.74 -18.77
C GLY A 245 -1.05 -18.02 -17.42
N ASP A 246 -0.10 -18.48 -16.61
CA ASP A 246 0.00 -18.10 -15.20
C ASP A 246 0.52 -16.69 -15.00
N VAL A 247 -0.20 -15.91 -14.23
CA VAL A 247 0.15 -14.56 -13.81
C VAL A 247 -0.11 -14.39 -12.32
N ILE A 248 0.88 -13.89 -11.59
CA ILE A 248 0.74 -13.43 -10.20
C ILE A 248 0.72 -11.91 -10.22
N GLY A 249 -0.37 -11.31 -9.78
CA GLY A 249 -0.46 -9.86 -9.59
C GLY A 249 -0.31 -9.49 -8.11
N MET A 250 0.43 -8.42 -7.83
CA MET A 250 0.63 -7.92 -6.46
C MET A 250 0.44 -6.42 -6.41
N SER A 251 -0.33 -5.95 -5.43
CA SER A 251 -0.62 -4.52 -5.21
C SER A 251 -0.52 -4.19 -3.73
N LEU A 252 0.13 -3.08 -3.41
CA LEU A 252 0.19 -2.55 -2.05
C LEU A 252 -0.89 -1.47 -1.88
N VAL A 253 -1.73 -1.61 -0.85
CA VAL A 253 -2.77 -0.63 -0.52
C VAL A 253 -2.15 0.45 0.37
N TYR A 254 -1.33 1.29 -0.24
CA TYR A 254 -0.56 2.31 0.45
C TYR A 254 -0.14 3.42 -0.52
N SER A 255 -0.19 4.66 -0.06
CA SER A 255 0.16 5.84 -0.87
C SER A 255 1.50 6.48 -0.50
N GLY A 256 2.21 5.95 0.49
CA GLY A 256 3.52 6.45 0.94
C GLY A 256 4.71 5.87 0.17
N ASN A 257 5.90 6.00 0.75
CA ASN A 257 7.12 5.40 0.23
C ASN A 257 7.03 3.88 0.24
N PHE A 258 7.21 3.24 -0.89
CA PHE A 258 7.08 1.80 -1.03
C PHE A 258 8.27 1.17 -1.76
N LEU A 259 8.48 -0.11 -1.50
CA LEU A 259 9.43 -0.96 -2.23
C LEU A 259 8.73 -2.25 -2.62
N MET A 260 8.91 -2.64 -3.88
CA MET A 260 8.65 -3.97 -4.39
C MET A 260 9.93 -4.49 -5.04
N GLN A 261 10.37 -5.67 -4.65
CA GLN A 261 11.60 -6.25 -5.17
C GLN A 261 11.47 -7.74 -5.40
N ALA A 262 12.21 -8.24 -6.38
CA ALA A 262 12.48 -9.65 -6.61
C ALA A 262 13.97 -9.90 -6.46
N GLU A 263 14.34 -10.78 -5.55
CA GLU A 263 15.68 -11.32 -5.43
C GLU A 263 15.70 -12.74 -5.99
N VAL A 264 16.48 -12.95 -7.03
CA VAL A 264 16.77 -14.29 -7.54
C VAL A 264 18.09 -14.73 -6.94
N ASP A 265 18.05 -15.79 -6.16
CA ASP A 265 19.23 -16.33 -5.47
C ASP A 265 20.11 -17.21 -6.36
N THR A 266 21.16 -17.76 -5.79
CA THR A 266 22.13 -18.62 -6.50
C THR A 266 21.56 -19.98 -6.93
N TYR A 267 20.37 -20.33 -6.45
CA TYR A 267 19.64 -21.57 -6.77
C TYR A 267 18.43 -21.33 -7.66
N ASP A 268 18.33 -20.12 -8.21
CA ASP A 268 17.23 -19.65 -9.06
C ASP A 268 15.87 -19.56 -8.32
N VAL A 269 15.84 -19.65 -6.99
CA VAL A 269 14.64 -19.34 -6.19
C VAL A 269 14.44 -17.83 -6.21
N THR A 270 13.19 -17.42 -6.35
CA THR A 270 12.83 -15.99 -6.43
C THR A 270 12.07 -15.57 -5.18
N ARG A 271 12.64 -14.65 -4.40
CA ARG A 271 11.97 -14.00 -3.27
C ARG A 271 11.36 -12.68 -3.69
N ILE A 272 10.05 -12.55 -3.56
CA ILE A 272 9.34 -11.30 -3.79
C ILE A 272 9.02 -10.65 -2.45
N LEU A 273 9.39 -9.38 -2.31
CA LEU A 273 9.08 -8.56 -1.13
C LEU A 273 8.29 -7.32 -1.54
N MET A 274 7.28 -6.97 -0.74
CA MET A 274 6.42 -5.81 -0.98
C MET A 274 6.07 -5.14 0.35
N GLY A 275 6.29 -3.83 0.46
CA GLY A 275 5.96 -3.09 1.67
C GLY A 275 6.47 -1.66 1.69
N ILE A 276 6.59 -1.10 2.89
CA ILE A 276 7.18 0.22 3.11
C ILE A 276 8.65 0.21 2.70
N HIS A 277 9.10 1.28 2.03
CA HIS A 277 10.49 1.41 1.62
C HIS A 277 11.41 1.54 2.84
N PRO A 278 12.41 0.64 3.03
CA PRO A 278 13.23 0.65 4.25
C PRO A 278 14.20 1.83 4.33
N MET A 279 14.54 2.47 3.20
CA MET A 279 15.43 3.63 3.22
C MET A 279 14.75 4.82 3.91
N GLY A 280 15.30 5.24 5.04
CA GLY A 280 14.77 6.34 5.85
C GLY A 280 13.58 5.93 6.74
N PHE A 281 13.22 4.64 6.77
CA PHE A 281 12.22 4.10 7.69
C PHE A 281 12.90 3.62 8.97
N GLN A 282 12.42 4.12 10.10
CA GLN A 282 12.78 3.68 11.44
C GLN A 282 11.58 3.97 12.35
N TRP A 283 11.07 2.94 13.01
CA TRP A 283 9.95 3.05 13.92
C TRP A 283 10.34 2.53 15.27
N HIS A 284 10.43 3.43 16.24
CA HIS A 284 10.75 3.10 17.62
C HIS A 284 9.54 2.45 18.30
N LEU A 285 9.76 1.36 19.02
CA LEU A 285 8.74 0.64 19.78
C LEU A 285 9.17 0.49 21.22
N GLU A 286 8.51 1.24 22.11
CA GLU A 286 8.60 1.05 23.54
C GLU A 286 7.84 -0.22 23.96
N PRO A 287 8.14 -0.80 25.16
CA PRO A 287 7.34 -1.89 25.72
C PRO A 287 5.84 -1.58 25.72
N GLY A 288 5.03 -2.48 25.16
CA GLY A 288 3.59 -2.34 25.01
C GLY A 288 3.11 -1.63 23.75
N GLU A 289 4.02 -1.12 22.92
CA GLU A 289 3.67 -0.51 21.63
C GLU A 289 3.65 -1.51 20.48
N SER A 290 2.98 -1.12 19.38
CA SER A 290 2.87 -1.97 18.19
C SER A 290 2.97 -1.18 16.91
N PHE A 291 3.33 -1.88 15.83
CA PHE A 291 3.37 -1.36 14.47
C PHE A 291 2.58 -2.26 13.51
N GLN A 292 1.72 -1.67 12.68
CA GLN A 292 0.93 -2.36 11.66
C GLN A 292 1.43 -1.99 10.27
N THR A 293 1.76 -2.99 9.44
CA THR A 293 2.09 -2.75 8.02
C THR A 293 0.84 -2.45 7.20
N PRO A 294 0.98 -1.71 6.07
CA PRO A 294 -0.06 -1.65 5.05
C PRO A 294 -0.46 -3.04 4.54
N GLU A 295 -1.62 -3.12 3.88
CA GLU A 295 -2.08 -4.36 3.27
C GLU A 295 -1.46 -4.60 1.89
N ALA A 296 -0.96 -5.80 1.65
CA ALA A 296 -0.61 -6.32 0.33
C ALA A 296 -1.73 -7.23 -0.19
N ILE A 297 -2.05 -7.09 -1.47
CA ILE A 297 -3.02 -7.94 -2.18
C ILE A 297 -2.26 -8.77 -3.18
N ILE A 298 -2.45 -10.08 -3.14
CA ILE A 298 -1.83 -11.04 -4.05
C ILE A 298 -2.94 -11.80 -4.78
N THR A 299 -2.87 -11.84 -6.12
CA THR A 299 -3.82 -12.60 -6.96
C THR A 299 -3.09 -13.55 -7.88
N PHE A 300 -3.74 -14.64 -8.23
CA PHE A 300 -3.28 -15.61 -9.23
C PHE A 300 -4.31 -15.75 -10.35
N SER A 301 -3.85 -15.85 -11.59
CA SER A 301 -4.69 -16.04 -12.77
C SER A 301 -4.05 -17.06 -13.73
N GLU A 302 -4.85 -18.00 -14.24
CA GLU A 302 -4.50 -18.87 -15.37
C GLU A 302 -4.96 -18.28 -16.72
N ASP A 303 -5.81 -17.24 -16.66
CA ASP A 303 -6.39 -16.54 -17.81
C ASP A 303 -5.54 -15.31 -18.22
N GLY A 304 -4.24 -15.39 -18.04
CA GLY A 304 -3.29 -14.36 -18.45
C GLY A 304 -3.41 -13.04 -17.71
N LEU A 305 -2.89 -11.99 -18.33
CA LEU A 305 -2.89 -10.63 -17.77
C LEU A 305 -4.31 -10.06 -17.62
N ASN A 306 -5.22 -10.40 -18.55
CA ASN A 306 -6.59 -9.93 -18.48
C ASN A 306 -7.33 -10.52 -17.27
N GLY A 307 -7.19 -11.82 -16.99
CA GLY A 307 -7.79 -12.45 -15.82
C GLY A 307 -7.31 -11.81 -14.51
N MET A 308 -6.01 -11.59 -14.38
CA MET A 308 -5.41 -10.86 -13.25
C MET A 308 -5.95 -9.43 -13.14
N SER A 309 -5.97 -8.68 -14.23
CA SER A 309 -6.44 -7.29 -14.30
C SER A 309 -7.93 -7.18 -13.91
N GLN A 310 -8.79 -8.03 -14.47
CA GLN A 310 -10.23 -8.05 -14.14
C GLN A 310 -10.48 -8.39 -12.66
N THR A 311 -9.68 -9.28 -12.09
CA THR A 311 -9.73 -9.58 -10.65
C THR A 311 -9.49 -8.34 -9.81
N PHE A 312 -8.41 -7.59 -10.08
CA PHE A 312 -8.13 -6.33 -9.36
C PHE A 312 -9.21 -5.28 -9.57
N HIS A 313 -9.70 -5.09 -10.80
CA HIS A 313 -10.74 -4.12 -11.10
C HIS A 313 -12.04 -4.42 -10.34
N LYS A 314 -12.45 -5.69 -10.32
CA LYS A 314 -13.65 -6.10 -9.59
C LYS A 314 -13.47 -5.96 -8.09
N LEU A 315 -12.33 -6.41 -7.55
CA LEU A 315 -12.01 -6.30 -6.13
C LEU A 315 -11.97 -4.83 -5.69
N PHE A 316 -11.24 -3.97 -6.37
CA PHE A 316 -11.11 -2.55 -6.00
C PHE A 316 -12.44 -1.83 -6.06
N ARG A 317 -13.25 -2.10 -7.08
CA ARG A 317 -14.57 -1.49 -7.23
C ARG A 317 -15.54 -1.89 -6.13
N THR A 318 -15.51 -3.15 -5.69
CA THR A 318 -16.55 -3.69 -4.79
C THR A 318 -16.09 -3.89 -3.36
N ARG A 319 -14.77 -4.00 -3.11
CA ARG A 319 -14.21 -4.33 -1.78
C ARG A 319 -13.04 -3.42 -1.32
N LEU A 320 -12.72 -2.36 -2.10
CA LEU A 320 -11.76 -1.33 -1.68
C LEU A 320 -12.41 0.06 -1.72
N ALA A 321 -13.05 0.42 -2.83
CA ALA A 321 -13.83 1.65 -2.93
C ALA A 321 -15.01 1.63 -1.94
N ARG A 322 -15.27 2.78 -1.31
CA ARG A 322 -16.30 2.92 -0.27
C ARG A 322 -17.19 4.13 -0.54
N GLY A 323 -18.27 4.24 0.23
CA GLY A 323 -19.11 5.42 0.29
C GLY A 323 -20.08 5.57 -0.89
N TYR A 324 -20.67 6.75 -0.99
CA TYR A 324 -21.73 7.07 -1.93
C TYR A 324 -21.41 6.76 -3.41
N TRP A 325 -20.16 6.98 -3.81
CA TRP A 325 -19.74 6.85 -5.20
C TRP A 325 -19.28 5.44 -5.60
N ARG A 326 -19.26 4.48 -4.70
CA ARG A 326 -18.84 3.10 -5.02
C ARG A 326 -19.68 2.49 -6.14
N ASP A 327 -21.00 2.62 -6.04
CA ASP A 327 -21.97 1.96 -6.93
C ASP A 327 -22.69 2.92 -7.87
N LYS A 328 -22.18 4.16 -8.01
CA LYS A 328 -22.80 5.17 -8.87
C LYS A 328 -21.85 5.63 -9.96
N GLU A 329 -22.42 5.97 -11.10
CA GLU A 329 -21.69 6.62 -12.18
C GLU A 329 -21.14 7.97 -11.71
N ARG A 330 -19.90 8.27 -12.13
CA ARG A 330 -19.29 9.57 -11.86
C ARG A 330 -19.89 10.61 -12.77
N PRO A 331 -20.19 11.83 -12.28
CA PRO A 331 -20.69 12.89 -13.13
C PRO A 331 -19.64 13.31 -14.16
N ILE A 332 -20.10 13.69 -15.34
CA ILE A 332 -19.24 14.32 -16.33
C ILE A 332 -18.86 15.70 -15.79
N LEU A 333 -17.57 15.91 -15.51
CA LEU A 333 -17.10 17.15 -14.91
C LEU A 333 -16.28 18.02 -15.87
N ILE A 334 -16.27 19.32 -15.58
CA ILE A 334 -15.34 20.31 -16.15
C ILE A 334 -14.63 21.02 -15.01
N ASN A 335 -13.39 21.38 -15.27
CA ASN A 335 -12.53 22.18 -14.38
C ASN A 335 -12.19 23.48 -15.10
N ASN A 336 -12.05 24.60 -14.37
CA ASN A 336 -11.81 25.91 -15.00
C ASN A 336 -10.33 26.24 -15.26
N TRP A 337 -9.38 25.41 -14.83
CA TRP A 337 -7.97 25.80 -14.77
C TRP A 337 -7.45 26.37 -16.11
N GLU A 338 -7.50 25.62 -17.20
CA GLU A 338 -7.03 26.07 -18.49
C GLU A 338 -7.83 27.24 -19.10
N ALA A 339 -9.05 27.48 -18.61
CA ALA A 339 -9.88 28.56 -19.11
C ALA A 339 -9.55 29.92 -18.46
N THR A 340 -9.11 29.91 -17.21
CA THR A 340 -9.00 31.14 -16.40
C THR A 340 -7.68 31.27 -15.63
N TYR A 341 -7.01 30.16 -15.33
CA TYR A 341 -5.94 30.13 -14.33
C TYR A 341 -6.36 30.87 -13.05
N PHE A 342 -5.59 31.85 -12.60
CA PHE A 342 -5.90 32.67 -11.41
C PHE A 342 -6.82 33.85 -11.68
N ASP A 343 -7.15 34.17 -12.95
CA ASP A 343 -7.95 35.35 -13.34
C ASP A 343 -9.42 34.99 -13.53
N PHE A 344 -10.14 34.96 -12.41
CA PHE A 344 -11.58 34.70 -12.37
C PHE A 344 -12.26 35.43 -11.24
N ASN A 345 -13.57 35.58 -11.36
CA ASN A 345 -14.48 35.96 -10.30
C ASN A 345 -15.70 35.05 -10.32
N GLU A 346 -16.62 35.25 -9.38
CA GLU A 346 -17.81 34.42 -9.21
C GLU A 346 -18.67 34.37 -10.50
N ASP A 347 -18.88 35.52 -11.16
CA ASP A 347 -19.68 35.60 -12.40
C ASP A 347 -19.03 34.87 -13.56
N THR A 348 -17.72 34.99 -13.72
CA THR A 348 -16.97 34.28 -14.78
C THR A 348 -17.14 32.75 -14.60
N ILE A 349 -17.07 32.26 -13.41
CA ILE A 349 -17.25 30.83 -13.10
C ILE A 349 -18.66 30.36 -13.42
N VAL A 350 -19.66 31.14 -13.02
CA VAL A 350 -21.08 30.84 -13.31
C VAL A 350 -21.38 30.83 -14.81
N GLU A 351 -20.83 31.78 -15.59
CA GLU A 351 -21.02 31.81 -17.06
C GLU A 351 -20.35 30.60 -17.76
N ILE A 352 -19.17 30.18 -17.31
CA ILE A 352 -18.54 28.94 -17.79
C ILE A 352 -19.42 27.72 -17.46
N ALA A 353 -19.93 27.63 -16.23
CA ALA A 353 -20.83 26.56 -15.81
C ALA A 353 -22.13 26.51 -16.64
N LYS A 354 -22.76 27.67 -16.93
CA LYS A 354 -23.94 27.74 -17.80
C LYS A 354 -23.66 27.23 -19.21
N SER A 355 -22.48 27.56 -19.75
CA SER A 355 -22.04 27.11 -21.07
C SER A 355 -21.76 25.60 -21.06
N ALA A 356 -21.08 25.10 -20.03
CA ALA A 356 -20.80 23.69 -19.83
C ALA A 356 -22.08 22.85 -19.70
N LYS A 357 -23.09 23.36 -18.96
CA LYS A 357 -24.40 22.71 -18.82
C LYS A 357 -25.08 22.46 -20.15
N LYS A 358 -25.01 23.43 -21.09
CA LYS A 358 -25.57 23.26 -22.43
C LYS A 358 -24.90 22.16 -23.23
N ALA A 359 -23.64 21.85 -22.91
CA ALA A 359 -22.87 20.73 -23.47
C ALA A 359 -23.08 19.38 -22.76
N GLY A 360 -23.94 19.33 -21.75
CA GLY A 360 -24.25 18.10 -21.01
C GLY A 360 -23.34 17.82 -19.81
N ILE A 361 -22.50 18.77 -19.41
CA ILE A 361 -21.66 18.64 -18.20
C ILE A 361 -22.55 18.64 -16.93
N GLU A 362 -22.19 17.82 -15.96
CA GLU A 362 -22.99 17.55 -14.76
C GLU A 362 -22.38 18.10 -13.48
N MET A 363 -21.06 18.35 -13.47
CA MET A 363 -20.31 18.88 -12.33
C MET A 363 -19.32 19.94 -12.76
N PHE A 364 -19.25 21.02 -12.01
CA PHE A 364 -18.21 22.04 -12.14
C PHE A 364 -17.23 21.95 -10.98
N VAL A 365 -15.92 21.85 -11.28
CA VAL A 365 -14.84 21.83 -10.30
C VAL A 365 -14.08 23.13 -10.37
N LEU A 366 -14.10 23.92 -9.29
CA LEU A 366 -13.29 25.12 -9.14
C LEU A 366 -11.87 24.75 -8.74
N ASP A 367 -10.91 25.06 -9.58
CA ASP A 367 -9.49 24.80 -9.40
C ASP A 367 -8.78 25.88 -8.57
N ASP A 368 -7.47 25.89 -8.57
CA ASP A 368 -6.59 26.76 -7.78
C ASP A 368 -6.94 28.25 -7.91
N GLY A 369 -6.65 29.02 -6.86
CA GLY A 369 -6.81 30.48 -6.84
C GLY A 369 -8.06 31.01 -6.15
N TRP A 370 -8.89 30.15 -5.55
CA TRP A 370 -10.12 30.53 -4.86
C TRP A 370 -9.93 30.97 -3.39
N PHE A 371 -8.76 30.72 -2.80
CA PHE A 371 -8.49 30.84 -1.37
C PHE A 371 -7.45 31.90 -1.01
N GLY A 372 -7.47 32.37 0.24
CA GLY A 372 -6.49 33.29 0.80
C GLY A 372 -6.17 34.49 -0.11
N THR A 373 -4.88 34.72 -0.35
CA THR A 373 -4.38 35.72 -1.29
C THR A 373 -3.86 35.13 -2.60
N ARG A 374 -4.29 33.90 -2.92
CA ARG A 374 -3.81 33.09 -4.05
C ARG A 374 -4.16 33.72 -5.40
N ASN A 375 -3.25 34.52 -5.94
CA ASN A 375 -3.35 35.16 -7.28
C ASN A 375 -2.24 34.71 -8.23
N ASP A 376 -1.32 33.91 -7.72
CA ASP A 376 -0.23 33.24 -8.43
C ASP A 376 0.24 32.03 -7.62
N ASP A 377 1.20 31.27 -8.13
CA ASP A 377 1.75 30.07 -7.51
C ASP A 377 2.75 30.30 -6.36
N LYS A 378 2.96 31.56 -5.93
CA LYS A 378 3.98 31.95 -4.93
C LYS A 378 3.39 32.27 -3.56
N GLN A 379 2.08 32.22 -3.41
CA GLN A 379 1.39 32.67 -2.20
C GLN A 379 0.11 31.89 -1.93
N GLY A 380 -0.31 31.90 -0.68
CA GLY A 380 -1.63 31.50 -0.24
C GLY A 380 -1.83 30.03 0.06
N LEU A 381 -0.98 29.08 -0.38
CA LEU A 381 -1.13 27.69 0.00
C LEU A 381 -1.01 27.52 1.51
N GLY A 382 -1.95 26.77 2.09
CA GLY A 382 -2.14 26.60 3.52
C GLY A 382 -3.29 27.44 4.11
N ASP A 383 -3.78 28.44 3.35
CA ASP A 383 -4.82 29.39 3.78
C ASP A 383 -6.17 29.01 3.18
N TRP A 384 -6.78 27.92 3.70
CA TRP A 384 -8.00 27.32 3.12
C TRP A 384 -9.28 28.08 3.55
N PHE A 385 -9.35 29.37 3.19
CA PHE A 385 -10.53 30.23 3.33
C PHE A 385 -10.79 31.01 2.04
N ALA A 386 -12.05 31.24 1.69
CA ALA A 386 -12.42 31.87 0.42
C ALA A 386 -11.83 33.27 0.23
N ASN A 387 -11.31 33.55 -0.96
CA ASN A 387 -10.91 34.89 -1.37
C ASN A 387 -12.15 35.70 -1.75
N LEU A 388 -12.66 36.53 -0.82
CA LEU A 388 -13.88 37.30 -1.01
C LEU A 388 -13.75 38.41 -2.07
N ASN A 389 -12.53 38.76 -2.50
CA ASN A 389 -12.35 39.69 -3.63
C ASN A 389 -12.68 39.04 -4.96
N LYS A 390 -12.59 37.74 -5.08
CA LYS A 390 -12.95 36.95 -6.26
C LYS A 390 -14.35 36.34 -6.14
N LEU A 391 -14.66 35.86 -4.96
CA LEU A 391 -15.88 35.14 -4.64
C LEU A 391 -16.65 35.93 -3.56
N GLU A 392 -17.43 36.92 -3.98
CA GLU A 392 -18.12 37.85 -3.08
C GLU A 392 -18.98 37.14 -2.01
N HIS A 393 -19.61 36.00 -2.40
CA HIS A 393 -20.46 35.22 -1.52
C HIS A 393 -19.76 33.96 -0.97
N GLY A 394 -18.43 33.85 -1.13
CA GLY A 394 -17.62 32.70 -0.72
C GLY A 394 -17.97 31.42 -1.46
N ILE A 395 -17.41 30.30 -0.99
CA ILE A 395 -17.65 28.97 -1.58
C ILE A 395 -19.11 28.54 -1.42
N SER A 396 -19.72 28.86 -0.27
CA SER A 396 -21.14 28.55 0.00
C SER A 396 -22.05 29.24 -1.02
N GLY A 397 -21.85 30.53 -1.26
CA GLY A 397 -22.64 31.28 -2.25
C GLY A 397 -22.43 30.82 -3.67
N LEU A 398 -21.16 30.61 -4.09
CA LEU A 398 -20.85 30.12 -5.42
C LEU A 398 -21.42 28.72 -5.66
N SER A 399 -21.23 27.78 -4.74
CA SER A 399 -21.76 26.41 -4.88
C SER A 399 -23.29 26.39 -5.00
N LYS A 400 -23.98 27.27 -4.27
CA LYS A 400 -25.43 27.46 -4.36
C LYS A 400 -25.83 28.01 -5.73
N ARG A 401 -25.14 29.03 -6.24
CA ARG A 401 -25.38 29.57 -7.60
C ARG A 401 -25.21 28.52 -8.69
N ILE A 402 -24.15 27.68 -8.61
CA ILE A 402 -23.92 26.60 -9.57
C ILE A 402 -25.08 25.60 -9.54
N GLU A 403 -25.58 25.24 -8.34
CA GLU A 403 -26.74 24.35 -8.20
C GLU A 403 -28.02 25.00 -8.76
N GLU A 404 -28.35 26.23 -8.33
CA GLU A 404 -29.62 26.88 -8.63
C GLU A 404 -29.70 27.42 -10.07
N GLU A 405 -28.62 28.03 -10.59
CA GLU A 405 -28.61 28.64 -11.94
C GLU A 405 -28.26 27.65 -13.04
N CYS A 406 -27.46 26.61 -12.70
CA CYS A 406 -26.95 25.65 -13.72
C CYS A 406 -27.49 24.23 -13.52
N GLY A 407 -28.05 23.88 -12.38
CA GLY A 407 -28.46 22.51 -12.05
C GLY A 407 -27.28 21.52 -12.10
N MET A 408 -26.12 21.95 -11.66
CA MET A 408 -24.88 21.16 -11.65
C MET A 408 -24.42 20.91 -10.23
N LYS A 409 -23.67 19.79 -10.04
CA LYS A 409 -22.90 19.57 -8.80
C LYS A 409 -21.68 20.48 -8.80
N PHE A 410 -21.14 20.69 -7.58
CA PHE A 410 -19.96 21.51 -7.39
C PHE A 410 -18.84 20.75 -6.72
N GLY A 411 -17.63 20.89 -7.22
CA GLY A 411 -16.40 20.37 -6.66
C GLY A 411 -15.37 21.47 -6.40
N LEU A 412 -14.40 21.19 -5.57
CA LEU A 412 -13.39 22.15 -5.14
C LEU A 412 -12.01 21.51 -5.06
N TRP A 413 -11.02 22.15 -5.65
CA TRP A 413 -9.63 21.72 -5.60
C TRP A 413 -8.95 22.12 -4.27
N PHE A 414 -8.15 21.22 -3.71
CA PHE A 414 -7.27 21.44 -2.58
C PHE A 414 -5.90 20.82 -2.82
N GLU A 415 -4.86 21.42 -2.24
CA GLU A 415 -3.49 20.90 -2.13
C GLU A 415 -3.06 20.98 -0.65
N PRO A 416 -3.67 20.17 0.23
CA PRO A 416 -3.59 20.35 1.67
C PRO A 416 -2.22 20.03 2.25
N GLU A 417 -1.40 19.27 1.54
CA GLU A 417 -0.06 18.86 1.96
C GLU A 417 1.02 19.94 1.76
N MET A 418 0.68 21.04 1.06
CA MET A 418 1.65 22.06 0.69
C MET A 418 1.39 23.40 1.37
N VAL A 419 2.44 24.19 1.54
CA VAL A 419 2.38 25.54 2.13
C VAL A 419 3.34 26.49 1.41
N ASN A 420 2.88 27.72 1.11
CA ASN A 420 3.77 28.79 0.65
C ASN A 420 4.36 29.56 1.84
N GLU A 421 5.59 30.03 1.68
CA GLU A 421 6.20 30.95 2.63
C GLU A 421 5.38 32.25 2.81
N ASN A 422 4.76 32.72 1.72
CA ASN A 422 3.82 33.83 1.76
C ASN A 422 2.37 33.32 1.97
N SER A 423 2.09 32.79 3.16
CA SER A 423 0.76 32.43 3.64
C SER A 423 0.58 32.81 5.11
N ASP A 424 -0.66 32.91 5.57
CA ASP A 424 -0.95 33.15 6.98
C ASP A 424 -0.58 31.95 7.84
N LEU A 425 -0.78 30.75 7.32
CA LEU A 425 -0.39 29.51 8.00
C LEU A 425 1.12 29.50 8.26
N PHE A 426 1.94 29.74 7.25
CA PHE A 426 3.39 29.73 7.40
C PHE A 426 3.90 30.82 8.35
N ARG A 427 3.31 32.03 8.30
CA ARG A 427 3.64 33.10 9.25
C ARG A 427 3.37 32.76 10.70
N LYS A 428 2.30 31.96 10.95
CA LYS A 428 1.92 31.50 12.31
C LYS A 428 2.73 30.30 12.76
N HIS A 429 2.98 29.37 11.85
CA HIS A 429 3.56 28.06 12.11
C HIS A 429 4.63 27.70 11.08
N PRO A 430 5.78 28.42 11.05
CA PRO A 430 6.85 28.11 10.10
C PRO A 430 7.47 26.73 10.34
N ASP A 431 7.31 26.18 11.53
CA ASP A 431 7.76 24.87 11.99
C ASP A 431 6.87 23.71 11.51
N TYR A 432 5.73 23.98 10.84
CA TYR A 432 4.84 22.93 10.33
C TYR A 432 5.38 22.27 9.05
N ARG A 433 6.36 22.87 8.38
CA ARG A 433 6.99 22.26 7.22
C ARG A 433 7.96 21.14 7.61
N ILE A 434 8.16 20.18 6.74
CA ILE A 434 9.23 19.19 6.88
C ILE A 434 10.57 19.90 6.73
N GLU A 435 11.39 19.88 7.77
CA GLU A 435 12.74 20.48 7.72
C GLU A 435 13.76 19.72 8.57
N THR A 436 15.03 19.89 8.21
CA THR A 436 16.16 19.50 9.05
C THR A 436 16.78 20.77 9.63
N PRO A 437 16.83 20.94 10.96
CA PRO A 437 17.39 22.13 11.58
C PRO A 437 18.79 22.45 11.07
N GLY A 438 19.02 23.71 10.70
CA GLY A 438 20.31 24.20 10.17
C GLY A 438 20.60 23.79 8.71
N ARG A 439 19.68 23.15 8.02
CA ARG A 439 19.76 22.83 6.59
C ARG A 439 18.78 23.69 5.78
N LYS A 440 19.17 24.01 4.54
CA LYS A 440 18.26 24.65 3.59
C LYS A 440 17.18 23.68 3.17
N CYS A 441 15.91 24.05 3.31
CA CYS A 441 14.81 23.29 2.76
C CYS A 441 14.81 23.33 1.22
N SER A 442 14.54 22.20 0.59
CA SER A 442 14.18 22.17 -0.82
C SER A 442 12.66 22.39 -0.96
N HIS A 443 12.27 22.95 -2.07
CA HIS A 443 10.86 23.15 -2.42
C HIS A 443 10.65 22.84 -3.90
N GLY A 444 9.49 22.34 -4.24
CA GLY A 444 9.04 22.27 -5.62
C GLY A 444 8.18 23.51 -5.92
N ARG A 445 8.26 24.04 -7.14
CA ARG A 445 7.57 25.30 -7.48
C ARG A 445 7.97 26.39 -6.47
N ASN A 446 7.05 26.88 -5.65
CA ASN A 446 7.34 27.83 -4.55
C ASN A 446 6.78 27.32 -3.21
N GLU A 447 6.74 26.01 -3.01
CA GLU A 447 5.96 25.33 -2.00
C GLU A 447 6.84 24.45 -1.12
N PHE A 448 6.52 24.39 0.17
CA PHE A 448 7.08 23.46 1.15
C PHE A 448 6.04 22.40 1.50
N VAL A 449 6.50 21.22 1.87
CA VAL A 449 5.67 20.13 2.33
C VAL A 449 5.40 20.27 3.83
N LEU A 450 4.13 20.15 4.24
CA LEU A 450 3.72 20.11 5.64
C LEU A 450 4.06 18.75 6.28
N ASP A 451 4.43 18.79 7.55
CA ASP A 451 4.75 17.58 8.32
C ASP A 451 3.49 16.90 8.88
N PHE A 452 2.83 16.11 8.06
CA PHE A 452 1.63 15.36 8.44
C PHE A 452 1.90 14.16 9.36
N SER A 453 3.14 13.92 9.79
CA SER A 453 3.42 13.01 10.91
C SER A 453 2.99 13.61 12.26
N ARG A 454 2.80 14.92 12.31
CA ARG A 454 2.39 15.68 13.49
C ARG A 454 0.89 15.88 13.50
N LYS A 455 0.24 15.39 14.57
CA LYS A 455 -1.22 15.49 14.73
C LYS A 455 -1.76 16.93 14.66
N GLU A 456 -1.06 17.88 15.28
CA GLU A 456 -1.45 19.28 15.27
C GLU A 456 -1.46 19.92 13.89
N VAL A 457 -0.59 19.46 12.98
CA VAL A 457 -0.56 19.92 11.58
C VAL A 457 -1.79 19.38 10.84
N VAL A 458 -2.05 18.09 11.00
CA VAL A 458 -3.24 17.42 10.41
C VAL A 458 -4.52 18.09 10.91
N ASP A 459 -4.65 18.27 12.24
CA ASP A 459 -5.83 18.89 12.84
C ASP A 459 -6.03 20.33 12.30
N CYS A 460 -4.96 21.12 12.20
CA CYS A 460 -5.05 22.49 11.69
C CYS A 460 -5.56 22.58 10.25
N ILE A 461 -5.11 21.69 9.38
CA ILE A 461 -5.58 21.64 7.98
C ILE A 461 -7.01 21.08 7.92
N TYR A 462 -7.29 20.02 8.66
CA TYR A 462 -8.62 19.42 8.73
C TYR A 462 -9.68 20.43 9.17
N ASP A 463 -9.43 21.16 10.25
CA ASP A 463 -10.37 22.15 10.81
C ASP A 463 -10.71 23.27 9.80
N GLN A 464 -9.71 23.72 9.01
CA GLN A 464 -9.95 24.71 7.97
C GLN A 464 -10.85 24.14 6.86
N MET A 465 -10.55 22.92 6.39
CA MET A 465 -11.32 22.27 5.34
C MET A 465 -12.74 21.94 5.82
N GLU A 466 -12.89 21.36 7.01
CA GLU A 466 -14.21 21.03 7.58
C GLU A 466 -15.09 22.28 7.71
N LYS A 467 -14.55 23.37 8.25
CA LYS A 467 -15.29 24.62 8.40
C LYS A 467 -15.79 25.17 7.06
N LEU A 468 -14.98 25.08 6.02
CA LEU A 468 -15.35 25.53 4.67
C LEU A 468 -16.42 24.62 4.04
N LEU A 469 -16.26 23.32 4.20
CA LEU A 469 -17.13 22.32 3.57
C LEU A 469 -18.48 22.19 4.25
N ALA A 470 -18.56 22.38 5.57
CA ALA A 470 -19.78 22.24 6.35
C ALA A 470 -20.90 23.18 5.86
N ASP A 471 -20.57 24.38 5.43
CA ASP A 471 -21.51 25.40 4.99
C ASP A 471 -21.70 25.46 3.47
N SER A 472 -21.10 24.53 2.73
CA SER A 472 -21.08 24.54 1.26
C SER A 472 -21.75 23.32 0.63
N LYS A 473 -22.12 23.43 -0.66
CA LYS A 473 -22.70 22.34 -1.47
C LYS A 473 -21.61 21.56 -2.23
N VAL A 474 -20.41 21.48 -1.68
CA VAL A 474 -19.29 20.73 -2.30
C VAL A 474 -19.57 19.23 -2.17
N SER A 475 -19.54 18.51 -3.29
CA SER A 475 -19.78 17.08 -3.39
C SER A 475 -18.59 16.29 -3.99
N TYR A 476 -17.49 16.99 -4.30
CA TYR A 476 -16.25 16.43 -4.85
C TYR A 476 -15.05 17.29 -4.41
N ILE A 477 -13.96 16.64 -4.02
CA ILE A 477 -12.67 17.27 -3.69
C ILE A 477 -11.58 16.62 -4.54
#